data_49bb2099089c62fc53c34861a9fcf6cf
#
_entry.id   49bb2099089c62fc53c34861a9fcf6cf
#
_cell.length_a   1.000
_cell.length_b   1.000
_cell.length_c   1.000
_cell.angle_alpha   90.00
_cell.angle_beta   90.00
_cell.angle_gamma   90.00
#
_symmetry.space_group_name_H-M   'P 1'
#
loop_
_entity.id
_entity.type
_entity.pdbx_description
1 polymer ?
#
loop_
_entity_poly.entity_id
_entity_poly.type
_entity_poly.pdbx_seq_one_letter_code
_entity_poly.pdbx_strand_id
1 'polypeptide(L)'
;MRGRELSVNIGQLEHVVEVIRFSSFALAAKARHASPQALSKAVSDLERELGVKLFERTGRSIETTPFAREFEKRARHILFELEQLRRFPAVFFAEASEGRSFRLAISDSSYRGLILTEQDFASLRDESGFNIEIYRASSDSCLSAIRQDIADVAILPGPVDEVGLRCFPVHKSHASVIVDKRWPLGLDGIVSLAEIESRPIACPLDIRFVRPYIESQFQARGLTPRFQFVEPTLNGFLSFLRNGGVVFIRKGGSIPKDVAGICEVDLQDRDSFAIPFFLVCKVGCPPETVELMIAFFREKLG
;
A
#
# COMPACT_ATOMS: atom_id res chain seq x y z
N MET A 1 37.53 0.71 9.06
CA MET A 1 36.73 1.89 8.68
C MET A 1 36.24 2.58 9.92
N ARG A 2 36.75 3.78 10.24
CA ARG A 2 36.25 4.55 11.40
C ARG A 2 34.83 4.99 11.04
N GLY A 3 33.85 4.64 11.88
CA GLY A 3 32.47 5.00 11.72
C GLY A 3 32.32 6.52 11.60
N ARG A 4 32.01 7.01 10.41
CA ARG A 4 31.56 8.38 10.23
C ARG A 4 30.18 8.45 10.89
N GLU A 5 30.04 9.31 11.88
CA GLU A 5 28.74 9.58 12.48
C GLU A 5 27.83 10.17 11.40
N LEU A 6 26.78 9.43 11.03
CA LEU A 6 25.83 9.87 10.01
C LEU A 6 24.82 10.81 10.66
N SER A 7 24.69 12.02 10.15
CA SER A 7 23.79 13.05 10.69
C SER A 7 22.50 13.16 9.87
N VAL A 8 21.91 11.99 9.54
CA VAL A 8 20.66 11.91 8.78
C VAL A 8 19.50 12.51 9.58
N ASN A 9 18.76 13.44 9.00
CA ASN A 9 17.58 14.04 9.64
C ASN A 9 16.26 13.58 9.00
N ILE A 10 15.19 13.73 9.78
CA ILE A 10 13.83 13.30 9.39
C ILE A 10 13.38 13.91 8.05
N GLY A 11 13.63 15.22 7.86
CA GLY A 11 13.25 15.90 6.61
C GLY A 11 13.94 15.31 5.37
N GLN A 12 15.18 14.86 5.49
CA GLN A 12 15.90 14.19 4.41
C GLN A 12 15.25 12.83 4.08
N LEU A 13 14.84 12.05 5.11
CA LEU A 13 14.13 10.79 4.90
C LEU A 13 12.81 11.01 4.16
N GLU A 14 12.03 11.99 4.61
CA GLU A 14 10.77 12.37 3.96
C GLU A 14 10.98 12.77 2.49
N HIS A 15 12.00 13.60 2.21
CA HIS A 15 12.31 14.04 0.87
C HIS A 15 12.67 12.87 -0.06
N VAL A 16 13.50 11.94 0.39
CA VAL A 16 13.89 10.75 -0.41
C VAL A 16 12.67 9.89 -0.71
N VAL A 17 11.84 9.59 0.30
CA VAL A 17 10.62 8.79 0.12
C VAL A 17 9.68 9.43 -0.89
N GLU A 18 9.48 10.76 -0.84
CA GLU A 18 8.60 11.46 -1.78
C GLU A 18 9.20 11.53 -3.20
N VAL A 19 10.52 11.72 -3.35
CA VAL A 19 11.16 11.71 -4.68
C VAL A 19 11.03 10.32 -5.32
N ILE A 20 11.21 9.25 -4.56
CA ILE A 20 11.01 7.88 -5.05
C ILE A 20 9.54 7.68 -5.45
N ARG A 21 8.61 8.07 -4.60
CA ARG A 21 7.17 7.94 -4.84
C ARG A 21 6.71 8.60 -6.13
N PHE A 22 7.17 9.83 -6.41
CA PHE A 22 6.77 10.59 -7.58
C PHE A 22 7.69 10.41 -8.79
N SER A 23 8.87 9.80 -8.61
CA SER A 23 9.96 9.74 -9.60
C SER A 23 10.26 11.10 -10.21
N SER A 24 10.08 12.17 -9.43
CA SER A 24 10.20 13.56 -9.87
C SER A 24 10.45 14.50 -8.70
N PHE A 25 11.56 15.25 -8.76
CA PHE A 25 11.84 16.29 -7.76
C PHE A 25 10.77 17.39 -7.76
N ALA A 26 10.25 17.77 -8.93
CA ALA A 26 9.23 18.82 -9.03
C ALA A 26 7.90 18.40 -8.39
N LEU A 27 7.43 17.18 -8.66
CA LEU A 27 6.19 16.65 -8.08
C LEU A 27 6.35 16.40 -6.57
N ALA A 28 7.48 15.84 -6.16
CA ALA A 28 7.78 15.63 -4.74
C ALA A 28 7.83 16.96 -3.96
N ALA A 29 8.47 17.99 -4.54
CA ALA A 29 8.52 19.32 -3.94
C ALA A 29 7.12 19.94 -3.80
N LYS A 30 6.27 19.82 -4.83
CA LYS A 30 4.87 20.27 -4.78
C LYS A 30 4.10 19.58 -3.66
N ALA A 31 4.26 18.25 -3.52
CA ALA A 31 3.60 17.49 -2.47
C ALA A 31 4.07 17.88 -1.05
N ARG A 32 5.29 18.36 -0.93
CA ARG A 32 5.90 18.80 0.36
C ARG A 32 5.82 20.30 0.59
N HIS A 33 5.14 21.06 -0.26
CA HIS A 33 5.09 22.52 -0.21
C HIS A 33 6.49 23.18 -0.15
N ALA A 34 7.46 22.59 -0.87
CA ALA A 34 8.85 23.02 -0.92
C ALA A 34 9.26 23.46 -2.33
N SER A 35 10.40 24.13 -2.46
CA SER A 35 10.96 24.40 -3.79
C SER A 35 11.72 23.18 -4.32
N PRO A 36 11.66 22.88 -5.64
CA PRO A 36 12.42 21.78 -6.24
C PRO A 36 13.94 21.88 -5.98
N GLN A 37 14.46 23.10 -5.92
CA GLN A 37 15.87 23.38 -5.63
C GLN A 37 16.24 23.00 -4.19
N ALA A 38 15.40 23.39 -3.22
CA ALA A 38 15.63 23.07 -1.81
C ALA A 38 15.59 21.54 -1.58
N LEU A 39 14.62 20.87 -2.18
CA LEU A 39 14.49 19.42 -2.08
C LEU A 39 15.65 18.68 -2.76
N SER A 40 16.07 19.12 -3.97
CA SER A 40 17.21 18.56 -4.67
C SER A 40 18.52 18.76 -3.87
N LYS A 41 18.69 19.93 -3.24
CA LYS A 41 19.83 20.19 -2.37
C LYS A 41 19.86 19.27 -1.16
N ALA A 42 18.74 19.13 -0.46
CA ALA A 42 18.64 18.26 0.73
C ALA A 42 18.96 16.79 0.40
N VAL A 43 18.50 16.28 -0.75
CA VAL A 43 18.83 14.95 -1.24
C VAL A 43 20.31 14.84 -1.59
N SER A 44 20.88 15.82 -2.28
CA SER A 44 22.31 15.83 -2.64
C SER A 44 23.22 15.91 -1.42
N ASP A 45 22.82 16.65 -0.38
CA ASP A 45 23.54 16.72 0.89
C ASP A 45 23.53 15.35 1.59
N LEU A 46 22.39 14.67 1.58
CA LEU A 46 22.27 13.30 2.12
C LEU A 46 23.13 12.30 1.33
N GLU A 47 23.10 12.33 -0.01
CA GLU A 47 23.95 11.47 -0.84
C GLU A 47 25.45 11.66 -0.53
N ARG A 48 25.88 12.90 -0.33
CA ARG A 48 27.26 13.22 0.03
C ARG A 48 27.61 12.68 1.41
N GLU A 49 26.69 12.72 2.36
CA GLU A 49 26.87 12.18 3.70
C GLU A 49 26.93 10.65 3.70
N LEU A 50 26.04 10.02 2.97
CA LEU A 50 26.00 8.56 2.79
C LEU A 50 27.19 8.05 1.95
N GLY A 51 27.80 8.90 1.12
CA GLY A 51 28.83 8.52 0.16
C GLY A 51 28.32 7.67 -0.99
N VAL A 52 27.01 7.62 -1.21
CA VAL A 52 26.35 6.80 -2.22
C VAL A 52 25.24 7.60 -2.90
N LYS A 53 25.08 7.40 -4.21
CA LYS A 53 23.98 7.99 -4.96
C LYS A 53 22.67 7.28 -4.68
N LEU A 54 21.61 8.07 -4.43
CA LEU A 54 20.25 7.60 -4.30
C LEU A 54 19.52 7.66 -5.65
N PHE A 55 19.87 8.64 -6.47
CA PHE A 55 19.24 8.87 -7.76
C PHE A 55 20.27 9.04 -8.88
N GLU A 56 19.95 8.49 -10.05
CA GLU A 56 20.68 8.67 -11.28
C GLU A 56 19.82 9.43 -12.29
N ARG A 57 20.47 10.30 -13.08
CA ARG A 57 19.78 11.03 -14.15
C ARG A 57 19.97 10.31 -15.46
N THR A 58 18.88 9.86 -16.05
CA THR A 58 18.84 9.19 -17.35
C THR A 58 18.12 10.12 -18.33
N GLY A 59 18.84 11.07 -18.91
CA GLY A 59 18.26 12.06 -19.81
C GLY A 59 17.27 12.99 -19.07
N ARG A 60 15.96 12.85 -19.36
CA ARG A 60 14.89 13.63 -18.74
C ARG A 60 14.23 12.97 -17.52
N SER A 61 14.63 11.76 -17.19
CA SER A 61 14.07 10.99 -16.07
C SER A 61 15.04 10.85 -14.90
N ILE A 62 14.50 10.47 -13.76
CA ILE A 62 15.26 10.15 -12.56
C ILE A 62 15.02 8.67 -12.29
N GLU A 63 16.09 7.92 -12.12
CA GLU A 63 16.06 6.52 -11.74
C GLU A 63 16.54 6.33 -10.32
N THR A 64 15.84 5.48 -9.58
CA THR A 64 16.16 5.13 -8.20
C THR A 64 17.22 4.04 -8.19
N THR A 65 18.35 4.24 -7.50
CA THR A 65 19.41 3.23 -7.40
C THR A 65 18.95 2.03 -6.55
N PRO A 66 19.60 0.85 -6.70
CA PRO A 66 19.33 -0.30 -5.82
C PRO A 66 19.52 0.01 -4.33
N PHE A 67 20.52 0.84 -4.00
CA PHE A 67 20.76 1.30 -2.63
C PHE A 67 19.61 2.18 -2.14
N ALA A 68 19.09 3.12 -2.95
CA ALA A 68 17.98 3.98 -2.57
C ALA A 68 16.70 3.20 -2.30
N ARG A 69 16.44 2.12 -3.02
CA ARG A 69 15.29 1.23 -2.77
C ARG A 69 15.35 0.59 -1.38
N GLU A 70 16.53 0.11 -1.01
CA GLU A 70 16.71 -0.49 0.31
C GLU A 70 16.73 0.57 1.42
N PHE A 71 17.28 1.74 1.16
CA PHE A 71 17.25 2.89 2.05
C PHE A 71 15.81 3.37 2.28
N GLU A 72 14.98 3.45 1.23
CA GLU A 72 13.58 3.83 1.33
C GLU A 72 12.79 2.95 2.29
N LYS A 73 12.95 1.63 2.23
CA LYS A 73 12.27 0.70 3.15
C LYS A 73 12.57 1.04 4.60
N ARG A 74 13.85 1.31 4.91
CA ARG A 74 14.27 1.69 6.26
C ARG A 74 13.79 3.08 6.65
N ALA A 75 13.86 4.04 5.71
CA ALA A 75 13.35 5.40 5.91
C ALA A 75 11.84 5.39 6.22
N ARG A 76 11.04 4.64 5.48
CA ARG A 76 9.61 4.49 5.75
C ARG A 76 9.33 3.90 7.12
N HIS A 77 10.12 2.93 7.55
CA HIS A 77 9.97 2.36 8.89
C HIS A 77 10.25 3.39 9.97
N ILE A 78 11.35 4.16 9.85
CA ILE A 78 11.69 5.23 10.80
C ILE A 78 10.61 6.32 10.83
N LEU A 79 10.13 6.75 9.66
CA LEU A 79 9.07 7.75 9.56
C LEU A 79 7.75 7.26 10.17
N PHE A 80 7.46 5.97 10.02
CA PHE A 80 6.33 5.33 10.68
C PHE A 80 6.46 5.38 12.20
N GLU A 81 7.60 4.94 12.76
CA GLU A 81 7.85 4.97 14.21
C GLU A 81 7.82 6.39 14.79
N LEU A 82 8.34 7.36 14.02
CA LEU A 82 8.24 8.76 14.42
C LEU A 82 6.79 9.25 14.49
N GLU A 83 5.96 8.85 13.53
CA GLU A 83 4.54 9.22 13.55
C GLU A 83 3.81 8.58 14.74
N GLN A 84 4.15 7.33 15.08
CA GLN A 84 3.65 6.69 16.31
C GLN A 84 4.07 7.47 17.56
N LEU A 85 5.34 7.86 17.64
CA LEU A 85 5.84 8.66 18.76
C LEU A 85 5.12 10.03 18.89
N ARG A 86 4.84 10.68 17.76
CA ARG A 86 4.08 11.95 17.75
C ARG A 86 2.64 11.80 18.27
N ARG A 87 2.03 10.64 18.01
CA ARG A 87 0.67 10.33 18.44
C ARG A 87 0.60 9.82 19.87
N PHE A 88 1.69 9.26 20.38
CA PHE A 88 1.76 8.63 21.70
C PHE A 88 1.19 9.50 22.84
N PRO A 89 1.46 10.82 22.95
CA PRO A 89 0.89 11.63 24.01
C PRO A 89 -0.64 11.69 23.96
N ALA A 90 -1.22 11.81 22.75
CA ALA A 90 -2.68 11.84 22.59
C ALA A 90 -3.31 10.50 23.01
N VAL A 91 -2.70 9.38 22.63
CA VAL A 91 -3.12 8.03 23.01
C VAL A 91 -3.01 7.84 24.51
N PHE A 92 -1.86 8.17 25.09
CA PHE A 92 -1.58 8.01 26.53
C PHE A 92 -2.57 8.79 27.40
N PHE A 93 -2.93 10.02 26.99
CA PHE A 93 -3.89 10.82 27.73
C PHE A 93 -5.36 10.44 27.42
N ALA A 94 -5.64 9.86 26.24
CA ALA A 94 -6.98 9.35 25.92
C ALA A 94 -7.30 8.06 26.69
N GLU A 95 -6.33 7.18 26.93
CA GLU A 95 -6.48 5.99 27.78
C GLU A 95 -6.78 6.36 29.26
N ALA A 96 -6.37 7.55 29.69
CA ALA A 96 -6.70 8.09 31.02
C ALA A 96 -8.12 8.68 31.12
N SER A 97 -8.80 8.93 30.01
CA SER A 97 -10.23 9.29 29.96
C SER A 97 -11.05 8.03 29.75
N GLU A 98 -12.14 7.83 30.53
CA GLU A 98 -12.98 6.63 30.68
C GLU A 98 -13.63 6.08 29.37
N GLY A 99 -12.99 6.18 28.21
CA GLY A 99 -13.50 5.72 26.92
C GLY A 99 -12.77 4.45 26.42
N ARG A 100 -13.51 3.47 25.93
CA ARG A 100 -12.93 2.35 25.19
C ARG A 100 -12.19 2.87 23.96
N SER A 101 -10.93 2.52 23.78
CA SER A 101 -10.13 2.92 22.63
C SER A 101 -9.47 1.73 21.95
N PHE A 102 -9.25 1.82 20.66
CA PHE A 102 -8.39 0.89 19.91
C PHE A 102 -7.78 1.55 18.67
N ARG A 103 -6.71 0.95 18.18
CA ARG A 103 -5.91 1.44 17.07
C ARG A 103 -6.09 0.53 15.86
N LEU A 104 -6.57 1.12 14.76
CA LEU A 104 -6.84 0.45 13.51
C LEU A 104 -5.76 0.78 12.47
N ALA A 105 -5.02 -0.23 12.03
CA ALA A 105 -4.13 -0.13 10.89
C ALA A 105 -4.87 -0.48 9.59
N ILE A 106 -4.74 0.34 8.55
CA ILE A 106 -5.30 0.03 7.24
C ILE A 106 -4.18 0.06 6.21
N SER A 107 -3.99 -1.04 5.50
CA SER A 107 -3.01 -1.03 4.43
C SER A 107 -3.41 -0.05 3.32
N ASP A 108 -2.43 0.61 2.70
CA ASP A 108 -2.66 1.55 1.60
C ASP A 108 -3.44 0.90 0.44
N SER A 109 -3.17 -0.37 0.16
CA SER A 109 -3.90 -1.16 -0.85
C SER A 109 -5.34 -1.40 -0.42
N SER A 110 -5.58 -1.73 0.87
CA SER A 110 -6.92 -1.91 1.40
C SER A 110 -7.69 -0.61 1.39
N TYR A 111 -7.08 0.49 1.86
CA TYR A 111 -7.74 1.79 1.90
C TYR A 111 -8.21 2.26 0.51
N ARG A 112 -7.35 2.13 -0.50
CA ARG A 112 -7.73 2.43 -1.89
C ARG A 112 -8.73 1.43 -2.47
N GLY A 113 -8.72 0.21 -1.93
CA GLY A 113 -9.60 -0.88 -2.30
C GLY A 113 -10.97 -0.85 -1.61
N LEU A 114 -11.02 -0.32 -0.40
CA LEU A 114 -12.24 -0.16 0.37
C LEU A 114 -12.70 1.29 0.19
N ILE A 115 -13.84 1.56 -0.40
CA ILE A 115 -14.36 2.93 -0.60
C ILE A 115 -14.84 3.48 0.76
N LEU A 116 -13.93 3.52 1.73
CA LEU A 116 -14.18 4.09 3.05
C LEU A 116 -13.66 5.52 3.12
N THR A 117 -14.48 6.40 3.64
CA THR A 117 -14.18 7.82 3.82
C THR A 117 -13.88 8.13 5.28
N GLU A 118 -13.28 9.27 5.56
CA GLU A 118 -13.12 9.76 6.94
C GLU A 118 -14.49 9.92 7.65
N GLN A 119 -15.55 10.20 6.88
CA GLN A 119 -16.92 10.29 7.39
C GLN A 119 -17.43 8.95 7.92
N ASP A 120 -17.12 7.84 7.24
CA ASP A 120 -17.54 6.51 7.70
C ASP A 120 -16.90 6.17 9.06
N PHE A 121 -15.63 6.52 9.24
CA PHE A 121 -14.94 6.32 10.51
C PHE A 121 -15.38 7.31 11.59
N ALA A 122 -15.77 8.54 11.23
CA ALA A 122 -16.37 9.47 12.17
C ALA A 122 -17.70 8.92 12.69
N SER A 123 -18.58 8.44 11.79
CA SER A 123 -19.84 7.79 12.17
C SER A 123 -19.60 6.58 13.09
N LEU A 124 -18.61 5.75 12.78
CA LEU A 124 -18.27 4.59 13.62
C LEU A 124 -17.86 5.01 15.04
N ARG A 125 -17.07 6.09 15.20
CA ARG A 125 -16.70 6.62 16.52
C ARG A 125 -17.93 7.09 17.29
N ASP A 126 -18.79 7.87 16.64
CA ASP A 126 -19.99 8.45 17.26
C ASP A 126 -20.99 7.36 17.68
N GLU A 127 -21.22 6.36 16.83
CA GLU A 127 -22.18 5.28 17.06
C GLU A 127 -21.69 4.26 18.11
N SER A 128 -20.41 3.94 18.10
CA SER A 128 -19.83 2.91 18.96
C SER A 128 -19.42 3.41 20.34
N GLY A 129 -19.16 4.71 20.48
CA GLY A 129 -18.57 5.29 21.67
C GLY A 129 -17.09 4.91 21.86
N PHE A 130 -16.46 4.28 20.88
CA PHE A 130 -15.03 3.97 20.89
C PHE A 130 -14.20 5.13 20.34
N ASN A 131 -13.11 5.47 21.01
CA ASN A 131 -12.08 6.29 20.41
C ASN A 131 -11.24 5.42 19.46
N ILE A 132 -11.42 5.61 18.14
CA ILE A 132 -10.75 4.80 17.12
C ILE A 132 -9.67 5.63 16.46
N GLU A 133 -8.42 5.24 16.68
CA GLU A 133 -7.28 5.81 15.99
C GLU A 133 -6.99 5.02 14.71
N ILE A 134 -6.88 5.74 13.60
CA ILE A 134 -6.66 5.11 12.29
C ILE A 134 -5.34 5.59 11.74
N TYR A 135 -4.51 4.66 11.32
CA TYR A 135 -3.33 4.96 10.55
C TYR A 135 -3.22 4.12 9.29
N ARG A 136 -2.53 4.64 8.30
CA ARG A 136 -2.35 4.03 7.00
C ARG A 136 -0.88 3.75 6.76
N ALA A 137 -0.60 2.55 6.29
CA ALA A 137 0.77 2.12 6.02
C ALA A 137 0.79 1.01 4.97
N SER A 138 1.96 0.52 4.59
CA SER A 138 2.06 -0.70 3.80
C SER A 138 1.52 -1.90 4.57
N SER A 139 1.10 -2.96 3.88
CA SER A 139 0.62 -4.19 4.54
C SER A 139 1.65 -4.79 5.50
N ASP A 140 2.94 -4.74 5.16
CA ASP A 140 4.02 -5.20 6.04
C ASP A 140 4.15 -4.33 7.30
N SER A 141 4.00 -3.01 7.16
CA SER A 141 4.02 -2.09 8.31
C SER A 141 2.80 -2.27 9.22
N CYS A 142 1.61 -2.47 8.64
CA CYS A 142 0.40 -2.79 9.40
C CYS A 142 0.58 -4.09 10.21
N LEU A 143 1.14 -5.12 9.59
CA LEU A 143 1.39 -6.39 10.27
C LEU A 143 2.47 -6.26 11.37
N SER A 144 3.53 -5.50 11.11
CA SER A 144 4.54 -5.14 12.11
C SER A 144 3.91 -4.43 13.32
N ALA A 145 2.99 -3.50 13.06
CA ALA A 145 2.30 -2.77 14.11
C ALA A 145 1.45 -3.68 15.02
N ILE A 146 0.76 -4.67 14.45
CA ILE A 146 0.05 -5.69 15.26
C ILE A 146 1.03 -6.46 16.14
N ARG A 147 2.19 -6.90 15.59
CA ARG A 147 3.20 -7.66 16.35
C ARG A 147 3.78 -6.88 17.53
N GLN A 148 3.97 -5.58 17.34
CA GLN A 148 4.59 -4.66 18.31
C GLN A 148 3.59 -3.97 19.25
N ASP A 149 2.33 -4.35 19.22
CA ASP A 149 1.25 -3.73 20.00
C ASP A 149 1.05 -2.22 19.72
N ILE A 150 1.46 -1.77 18.51
CA ILE A 150 1.22 -0.40 18.02
C ILE A 150 -0.19 -0.28 17.45
N ALA A 151 -0.74 -1.38 16.91
CA ALA A 151 -2.13 -1.50 16.50
C ALA A 151 -2.78 -2.69 17.16
N ASP A 152 -4.08 -2.58 17.41
CA ASP A 152 -4.89 -3.64 17.98
C ASP A 152 -5.50 -4.52 16.89
N VAL A 153 -5.89 -3.89 15.79
CA VAL A 153 -6.44 -4.54 14.60
C VAL A 153 -5.87 -3.95 13.31
N ALA A 154 -5.79 -4.76 12.26
CA ALA A 154 -5.37 -4.29 10.94
C ALA A 154 -6.31 -4.80 9.84
N ILE A 155 -6.48 -4.02 8.77
CA ILE A 155 -7.15 -4.46 7.54
C ILE A 155 -6.12 -4.66 6.45
N LEU A 156 -6.04 -5.90 5.96
CA LEU A 156 -5.08 -6.33 4.96
C LEU A 156 -5.77 -7.03 3.78
N PRO A 157 -5.26 -6.89 2.56
CA PRO A 157 -5.71 -7.67 1.41
C PRO A 157 -5.06 -9.05 1.45
N GLY A 158 -5.87 -10.10 1.32
CA GLY A 158 -5.41 -11.50 1.39
C GLY A 158 -5.26 -12.03 2.82
N PRO A 159 -5.31 -13.35 2.96
CA PRO A 159 -5.15 -14.00 4.26
C PRO A 159 -3.72 -13.88 4.79
N VAL A 160 -3.59 -13.75 6.10
CA VAL A 160 -2.32 -13.85 6.81
C VAL A 160 -2.33 -15.14 7.62
N ASP A 161 -1.43 -16.06 7.28
CA ASP A 161 -1.21 -17.29 8.03
C ASP A 161 0.06 -17.14 8.88
N GLU A 162 -0.12 -16.74 10.11
CA GLU A 162 0.97 -16.48 11.06
C GLU A 162 0.57 -16.86 12.47
N VAL A 163 1.45 -17.58 13.15
CA VAL A 163 1.24 -18.01 14.55
C VAL A 163 1.05 -16.81 15.47
N GLY A 164 0.03 -16.86 16.31
CA GLY A 164 -0.31 -15.80 17.26
C GLY A 164 -1.24 -14.72 16.70
N LEU A 165 -1.60 -14.80 15.41
CA LEU A 165 -2.56 -13.90 14.78
C LEU A 165 -3.88 -14.63 14.46
N ARG A 166 -4.95 -13.85 14.43
CA ARG A 166 -6.29 -14.29 13.99
C ARG A 166 -6.69 -13.45 12.79
N CYS A 167 -7.28 -14.10 11.79
CA CYS A 167 -7.74 -13.46 10.56
C CYS A 167 -9.24 -13.71 10.38
N PHE A 168 -9.99 -12.66 10.14
CA PHE A 168 -11.43 -12.68 9.90
C PHE A 168 -11.74 -12.10 8.52
N PRO A 169 -12.44 -12.80 7.64
CA PRO A 169 -12.84 -12.22 6.36
C PRO A 169 -13.90 -11.15 6.60
N VAL A 170 -13.65 -9.94 6.08
CA VAL A 170 -14.55 -8.79 6.25
C VAL A 170 -15.20 -8.35 4.96
N HIS A 171 -14.53 -8.50 3.83
CA HIS A 171 -15.04 -8.07 2.53
C HIS A 171 -14.38 -8.84 1.38
N LYS A 172 -15.04 -8.85 0.22
CA LYS A 172 -14.49 -9.35 -1.05
C LYS A 172 -14.81 -8.36 -2.15
N SER A 173 -13.78 -7.86 -2.82
CA SER A 173 -13.95 -6.95 -3.98
C SER A 173 -13.63 -7.67 -5.27
N HIS A 174 -14.53 -7.64 -6.24
CA HIS A 174 -14.28 -8.19 -7.57
C HIS A 174 -12.99 -7.65 -8.15
N ALA A 175 -12.21 -8.53 -8.77
CA ALA A 175 -10.97 -8.17 -9.42
C ALA A 175 -11.24 -7.68 -10.85
N SER A 176 -10.50 -6.66 -11.26
CA SER A 176 -10.31 -6.25 -12.64
C SER A 176 -8.82 -6.07 -12.89
N VAL A 177 -8.44 -5.72 -14.10
CA VAL A 177 -7.04 -5.50 -14.46
C VAL A 177 -6.83 -4.15 -15.11
N ILE A 178 -5.69 -3.53 -14.83
CA ILE A 178 -5.20 -2.36 -15.56
C ILE A 178 -4.24 -2.82 -16.63
N VAL A 179 -4.44 -2.29 -17.83
CA VAL A 179 -3.59 -2.52 -19.00
C VAL A 179 -3.33 -1.22 -19.77
N ASP A 180 -2.31 -1.21 -20.62
CA ASP A 180 -2.11 -0.12 -21.58
C ASP A 180 -3.14 -0.26 -22.71
N LYS A 181 -3.83 0.83 -23.10
CA LYS A 181 -4.86 0.85 -24.15
C LYS A 181 -4.39 0.39 -25.52
N ARG A 182 -3.09 0.40 -25.78
CA ARG A 182 -2.50 -0.10 -27.04
C ARG A 182 -2.50 -1.62 -27.13
N TRP A 183 -2.75 -2.31 -26.03
CA TRP A 183 -2.77 -3.76 -25.99
C TRP A 183 -4.18 -4.24 -26.40
N PRO A 184 -4.28 -5.09 -27.41
CA PRO A 184 -5.56 -5.68 -27.85
C PRO A 184 -5.98 -6.80 -26.88
N LEU A 185 -6.12 -6.47 -25.61
CA LEU A 185 -6.67 -7.37 -24.59
C LEU A 185 -8.16 -7.09 -24.49
N GLY A 186 -8.96 -8.12 -24.80
CA GLY A 186 -10.40 -8.04 -24.71
C GLY A 186 -11.01 -7.03 -25.68
N LEU A 187 -11.41 -7.45 -26.86
CA LEU A 187 -12.02 -6.58 -27.89
C LEU A 187 -13.22 -5.79 -27.34
N ASP A 188 -13.88 -6.31 -26.29
CA ASP A 188 -15.08 -5.73 -25.67
C ASP A 188 -14.84 -5.22 -24.23
N GLY A 189 -13.60 -4.95 -23.83
CA GLY A 189 -13.28 -4.53 -22.46
C GLY A 189 -13.33 -5.67 -21.42
N ILE A 190 -13.27 -6.92 -21.87
CA ILE A 190 -13.30 -8.14 -21.06
C ILE A 190 -12.12 -9.03 -21.46
N VAL A 191 -11.38 -9.55 -20.45
CA VAL A 191 -10.20 -10.39 -20.66
C VAL A 191 -10.29 -11.70 -19.89
N SER A 192 -9.76 -12.79 -20.46
CA SER A 192 -9.62 -14.08 -19.77
C SER A 192 -8.30 -14.19 -19.01
N LEU A 193 -8.25 -15.05 -17.99
CA LEU A 193 -6.99 -15.37 -17.30
C LEU A 193 -5.98 -16.06 -18.24
N ALA A 194 -6.45 -16.80 -19.24
CA ALA A 194 -5.59 -17.41 -20.25
C ALA A 194 -4.85 -16.38 -21.12
N GLU A 195 -5.50 -15.26 -21.48
CA GLU A 195 -4.86 -14.15 -22.19
C GLU A 195 -3.85 -13.42 -21.30
N ILE A 196 -4.11 -13.35 -19.98
CA ILE A 196 -3.22 -12.72 -18.99
C ILE A 196 -2.02 -13.62 -18.70
N GLU A 197 -2.13 -14.95 -18.73
CA GLU A 197 -1.05 -15.91 -18.42
C GLU A 197 0.24 -15.61 -19.18
N SER A 198 0.12 -15.25 -20.44
CA SER A 198 1.28 -14.92 -21.30
C SER A 198 1.99 -13.63 -20.92
N ARG A 199 1.41 -12.83 -20.01
CA ARG A 199 1.85 -11.49 -19.65
C ARG A 199 2.52 -11.45 -18.28
N PRO A 200 3.46 -10.52 -18.04
CA PRO A 200 3.96 -10.30 -16.69
C PRO A 200 2.87 -9.63 -15.84
N ILE A 201 2.65 -10.16 -14.64
CA ILE A 201 1.71 -9.62 -13.67
C ILE A 201 2.50 -8.86 -12.61
N ALA A 202 2.12 -7.61 -12.35
CA ALA A 202 2.77 -6.82 -11.31
C ALA A 202 2.57 -7.45 -9.94
N CYS A 203 3.67 -7.56 -9.22
CA CYS A 203 3.68 -7.91 -7.81
C CYS A 203 4.33 -6.77 -7.02
N PRO A 204 3.63 -5.64 -6.77
CA PRO A 204 4.13 -4.63 -5.86
C PRO A 204 4.26 -5.21 -4.45
N LEU A 205 5.15 -4.65 -3.64
CA LEU A 205 5.41 -5.13 -2.27
C LEU A 205 4.13 -5.29 -1.45
N ASP A 206 3.21 -4.35 -1.62
CA ASP A 206 1.97 -4.31 -0.84
C ASP A 206 0.94 -5.38 -1.24
N ILE A 207 1.07 -5.99 -2.42
CA ILE A 207 0.21 -7.09 -2.89
C ILE A 207 0.76 -8.49 -2.53
N ARG A 208 1.86 -8.56 -1.80
CA ARG A 208 2.52 -9.82 -1.41
C ARG A 208 1.56 -10.83 -0.78
N PHE A 209 0.64 -10.36 0.05
CA PHE A 209 -0.35 -11.21 0.72
C PHE A 209 -1.47 -11.68 -0.22
N VAL A 210 -1.76 -10.93 -1.28
CA VAL A 210 -2.77 -11.29 -2.29
C VAL A 210 -2.20 -12.21 -3.37
N ARG A 211 -0.87 -12.16 -3.60
CA ARG A 211 -0.24 -12.96 -4.66
C ARG A 211 -0.57 -14.46 -4.58
N PRO A 212 -0.44 -15.17 -3.45
CA PRO A 212 -0.77 -16.59 -3.37
C PRO A 212 -2.24 -16.87 -3.73
N TYR A 213 -3.13 -15.95 -3.38
CA TYR A 213 -4.54 -16.05 -3.72
C TYR A 213 -4.76 -15.90 -5.22
N ILE A 214 -4.18 -14.88 -5.86
CA ILE A 214 -4.26 -14.70 -7.33
C ILE A 214 -3.66 -15.94 -8.03
N GLU A 215 -2.51 -16.41 -7.56
CA GLU A 215 -1.85 -17.60 -8.09
C GLU A 215 -2.76 -18.84 -8.05
N SER A 216 -3.48 -19.05 -6.94
CA SER A 216 -4.45 -20.14 -6.82
C SER A 216 -5.60 -20.05 -7.82
N GLN A 217 -6.03 -18.83 -8.21
CA GLN A 217 -7.07 -18.63 -9.21
C GLN A 217 -6.62 -19.05 -10.61
N PHE A 218 -5.36 -18.83 -10.96
CA PHE A 218 -4.76 -19.33 -12.20
C PHE A 218 -4.61 -20.87 -12.15
N GLN A 219 -4.02 -21.38 -11.08
CA GLN A 219 -3.79 -22.84 -10.90
C GLN A 219 -5.07 -23.65 -10.94
N ALA A 220 -6.16 -23.15 -10.36
CA ALA A 220 -7.48 -23.80 -10.43
C ALA A 220 -8.01 -23.96 -11.86
N ARG A 221 -7.42 -23.25 -12.82
CA ARG A 221 -7.78 -23.29 -14.25
C ARG A 221 -6.67 -23.92 -15.11
N GLY A 222 -5.66 -24.52 -14.48
CA GLY A 222 -4.51 -25.12 -15.15
C GLY A 222 -3.53 -24.09 -15.77
N LEU A 223 -3.58 -22.84 -15.32
CA LEU A 223 -2.75 -21.76 -15.80
C LEU A 223 -1.61 -21.44 -14.81
N THR A 224 -0.52 -20.87 -15.32
CA THR A 224 0.68 -20.52 -14.54
C THR A 224 1.00 -19.03 -14.68
N PRO A 225 0.65 -18.18 -13.70
CA PRO A 225 0.90 -16.75 -13.79
C PRO A 225 2.39 -16.41 -13.64
N ARG A 226 2.84 -15.36 -14.34
CA ARG A 226 4.21 -14.86 -14.26
C ARG A 226 4.26 -13.54 -13.51
N PHE A 227 4.53 -13.61 -12.20
CA PHE A 227 4.69 -12.41 -11.39
C PHE A 227 6.05 -11.76 -11.59
N GLN A 228 6.04 -10.44 -11.74
CA GLN A 228 7.23 -9.62 -11.84
C GLN A 228 7.18 -8.50 -10.80
N PHE A 229 8.30 -8.28 -10.13
CA PHE A 229 8.44 -7.11 -9.24
C PHE A 229 8.37 -5.83 -10.07
N VAL A 230 7.57 -4.88 -9.59
CA VAL A 230 7.42 -3.54 -10.17
C VAL A 230 7.72 -2.52 -9.09
N GLU A 231 8.53 -1.54 -9.41
CA GLU A 231 8.75 -0.43 -8.48
C GLU A 231 7.43 0.24 -8.12
N PRO A 232 7.16 0.48 -6.82
CA PRO A 232 5.92 1.08 -6.35
C PRO A 232 5.88 2.61 -6.61
N THR A 233 6.31 3.02 -7.80
CA THR A 233 6.26 4.41 -8.29
C THR A 233 5.31 4.50 -9.47
N LEU A 234 4.74 5.69 -9.69
CA LEU A 234 3.86 5.90 -10.84
C LEU A 234 4.59 5.57 -12.17
N ASN A 235 5.83 6.03 -12.31
CA ASN A 235 6.63 5.76 -13.51
C ASN A 235 6.95 4.28 -13.68
N GLY A 236 7.27 3.56 -12.59
CA GLY A 236 7.49 2.12 -12.60
C GLY A 236 6.26 1.37 -13.11
N PHE A 237 5.07 1.69 -12.58
CA PHE A 237 3.81 1.11 -13.03
C PHE A 237 3.51 1.43 -14.49
N LEU A 238 3.63 2.71 -14.89
CA LEU A 238 3.36 3.11 -16.28
C LEU A 238 4.33 2.47 -17.26
N SER A 239 5.62 2.39 -16.93
CA SER A 239 6.62 1.71 -17.74
C SER A 239 6.30 0.21 -17.87
N PHE A 240 5.94 -0.43 -16.76
CA PHE A 240 5.55 -1.83 -16.74
C PHE A 240 4.34 -2.12 -17.64
N LEU A 241 3.27 -1.32 -17.52
CA LEU A 241 2.07 -1.43 -18.35
C LEU A 241 2.40 -1.20 -19.84
N ARG A 242 3.21 -0.19 -20.16
CA ARG A 242 3.65 0.11 -21.54
C ARG A 242 4.45 -1.04 -22.17
N ASN A 243 5.13 -1.84 -21.36
CA ASN A 243 5.87 -3.02 -21.78
C ASN A 243 5.02 -4.32 -21.75
N GLY A 244 3.69 -4.18 -21.67
CA GLY A 244 2.76 -5.31 -21.75
C GLY A 244 2.43 -5.98 -20.46
N GLY A 245 2.79 -5.37 -19.35
CA GLY A 245 2.43 -5.87 -18.04
C GLY A 245 0.95 -5.64 -17.70
N VAL A 246 0.47 -6.39 -16.73
CA VAL A 246 -0.89 -6.36 -16.23
C VAL A 246 -0.87 -6.13 -14.71
N VAL A 247 -1.76 -5.31 -14.22
CA VAL A 247 -1.91 -5.05 -12.77
C VAL A 247 -3.31 -5.40 -12.33
N PHE A 248 -3.46 -6.35 -11.41
CA PHE A 248 -4.73 -6.63 -10.78
C PHE A 248 -5.10 -5.51 -9.81
N ILE A 249 -6.33 -5.06 -9.90
CA ILE A 249 -6.93 -4.09 -8.99
C ILE A 249 -8.32 -4.57 -8.56
N ARG A 250 -8.91 -3.89 -7.62
CA ARG A 250 -10.34 -3.99 -7.33
C ARG A 250 -11.14 -3.32 -8.46
N LYS A 251 -12.21 -3.95 -8.92
CA LYS A 251 -13.14 -3.38 -9.91
C LYS A 251 -13.65 -2.01 -9.41
N GLY A 252 -13.60 -1.01 -10.30
CA GLY A 252 -13.93 0.37 -9.96
C GLY A 252 -12.92 1.05 -9.03
N GLY A 253 -11.72 0.46 -8.86
CA GLY A 253 -10.60 1.11 -8.17
C GLY A 253 -10.17 2.36 -8.92
N SER A 254 -9.82 3.42 -8.18
CA SER A 254 -9.49 4.70 -8.81
C SER A 254 -8.18 4.59 -9.59
N ILE A 255 -8.29 4.43 -10.90
CA ILE A 255 -7.20 4.84 -11.79
C ILE A 255 -7.18 6.37 -11.73
N PRO A 256 -6.02 7.02 -11.47
CA PRO A 256 -5.95 8.45 -11.54
C PRO A 256 -6.44 8.91 -12.92
N LYS A 257 -7.48 9.74 -12.95
CA LYS A 257 -8.13 10.21 -14.21
C LYS A 257 -7.16 10.91 -15.16
N ASP A 258 -6.05 11.40 -14.63
CA ASP A 258 -5.02 12.13 -15.36
C ASP A 258 -3.97 11.24 -16.03
N VAL A 259 -4.07 9.92 -15.87
CA VAL A 259 -3.11 8.99 -16.47
C VAL A 259 -3.63 8.53 -17.84
N ALA A 260 -3.20 9.25 -18.88
CA ALA A 260 -3.53 8.88 -20.25
C ALA A 260 -2.90 7.55 -20.67
N GLY A 261 -3.61 6.78 -21.47
CA GLY A 261 -3.08 5.58 -22.14
C GLY A 261 -3.26 4.27 -21.38
N ILE A 262 -3.89 4.27 -20.21
CA ILE A 262 -4.27 3.03 -19.48
C ILE A 262 -5.79 2.89 -19.40
N CYS A 263 -6.26 1.67 -19.22
CA CYS A 263 -7.68 1.37 -18.97
C CYS A 263 -7.83 0.21 -18.00
N GLU A 264 -8.98 0.20 -17.34
CA GLU A 264 -9.48 -0.92 -16.58
C GLU A 264 -10.24 -1.85 -17.50
N VAL A 265 -10.02 -3.15 -17.38
CA VAL A 265 -10.65 -4.22 -18.16
C VAL A 265 -11.19 -5.25 -17.18
N ASP A 266 -12.42 -5.69 -17.39
CA ASP A 266 -13.05 -6.71 -16.56
C ASP A 266 -12.56 -8.12 -16.90
N LEU A 267 -12.60 -9.03 -15.93
CA LEU A 267 -12.41 -10.45 -16.19
C LEU A 267 -13.68 -11.06 -16.79
N GLN A 268 -13.52 -12.06 -17.66
CA GLN A 268 -14.63 -12.87 -18.12
C GLN A 268 -15.34 -13.53 -16.93
N ASP A 269 -16.67 -13.73 -17.02
CA ASP A 269 -17.48 -14.28 -15.91
C ASP A 269 -16.91 -15.58 -15.35
N ARG A 270 -16.49 -16.52 -16.23
CA ARG A 270 -15.87 -17.80 -15.85
C ARG A 270 -14.53 -17.65 -15.13
N ASP A 271 -13.86 -16.52 -15.31
CA ASP A 271 -12.53 -16.21 -14.75
C ASP A 271 -12.62 -15.19 -13.61
N SER A 272 -13.82 -14.67 -13.35
CA SER A 272 -14.06 -13.69 -12.30
C SER A 272 -13.74 -14.27 -10.93
N PHE A 273 -13.05 -13.48 -10.13
CA PHE A 273 -12.81 -13.75 -8.73
C PHE A 273 -12.80 -12.45 -7.92
N ALA A 274 -12.90 -12.57 -6.62
CA ALA A 274 -12.89 -11.40 -5.74
C ALA A 274 -11.69 -11.46 -4.80
N ILE A 275 -10.96 -10.35 -4.72
CA ILE A 275 -9.85 -10.18 -3.78
C ILE A 275 -10.42 -10.06 -2.36
N PRO A 276 -10.06 -10.97 -1.44
CA PRO A 276 -10.56 -10.94 -0.08
C PRO A 276 -9.79 -9.92 0.77
N PHE A 277 -10.50 -9.29 1.71
CA PHE A 277 -9.93 -8.42 2.74
C PHE A 277 -10.19 -9.03 4.12
N PHE A 278 -9.19 -8.96 4.96
CA PHE A 278 -9.21 -9.57 6.29
C PHE A 278 -8.94 -8.55 7.38
N LEU A 279 -9.70 -8.66 8.45
CA LEU A 279 -9.35 -8.09 9.74
C LEU A 279 -8.33 -9.02 10.40
N VAL A 280 -7.19 -8.48 10.79
CA VAL A 280 -6.08 -9.20 11.44
C VAL A 280 -5.84 -8.63 12.82
N CYS A 281 -5.71 -9.47 13.84
CA CYS A 281 -5.38 -9.07 15.20
C CYS A 281 -4.60 -10.17 15.93
N LYS A 282 -4.03 -9.87 17.10
CA LYS A 282 -3.47 -10.89 17.98
C LYS A 282 -4.54 -11.79 18.57
N VAL A 283 -4.17 -13.01 18.97
CA VAL A 283 -5.08 -13.99 19.62
C VAL A 283 -5.76 -13.40 20.85
N GLY A 284 -5.10 -12.52 21.60
CA GLY A 284 -5.64 -11.86 22.80
C GLY A 284 -6.47 -10.60 22.56
N CYS A 285 -6.73 -10.20 21.32
CA CYS A 285 -7.53 -9.03 21.01
C CYS A 285 -8.96 -9.18 21.57
N PRO A 286 -9.52 -8.14 22.25
CA PRO A 286 -10.85 -8.20 22.83
C PRO A 286 -11.91 -8.56 21.77
N PRO A 287 -12.80 -9.53 22.07
CA PRO A 287 -13.84 -9.95 21.12
C PRO A 287 -14.74 -8.79 20.66
N GLU A 288 -15.08 -7.87 21.57
CA GLU A 288 -15.91 -6.70 21.26
C GLU A 288 -15.32 -5.80 20.19
N THR A 289 -13.99 -5.58 20.20
CA THR A 289 -13.29 -4.82 19.15
C THR A 289 -13.37 -5.53 17.81
N VAL A 290 -13.17 -6.84 17.80
CA VAL A 290 -13.23 -7.65 16.58
C VAL A 290 -14.65 -7.65 16.00
N GLU A 291 -15.67 -7.86 16.83
CA GLU A 291 -17.08 -7.90 16.43
C GLU A 291 -17.55 -6.55 15.89
N LEU A 292 -17.19 -5.45 16.57
CA LEU A 292 -17.47 -4.08 16.11
C LEU A 292 -16.91 -3.85 14.71
N MET A 293 -15.64 -4.18 14.50
CA MET A 293 -14.98 -3.96 13.23
C MET A 293 -15.54 -4.85 12.12
N ILE A 294 -15.85 -6.10 12.41
CA ILE A 294 -16.49 -7.00 11.44
C ILE A 294 -17.88 -6.47 11.05
N ALA A 295 -18.68 -6.02 12.02
CA ALA A 295 -20.00 -5.46 11.77
C ALA A 295 -19.90 -4.22 10.87
N PHE A 296 -19.03 -3.27 11.21
CA PHE A 296 -18.78 -2.06 10.45
C PHE A 296 -18.40 -2.35 8.99
N PHE A 297 -17.42 -3.21 8.78
CA PHE A 297 -16.98 -3.53 7.41
C PHE A 297 -18.06 -4.26 6.61
N ARG A 298 -18.85 -5.12 7.23
CA ARG A 298 -19.99 -5.78 6.57
C ARG A 298 -21.09 -4.80 6.18
N GLU A 299 -21.37 -3.84 7.04
CA GLU A 299 -22.42 -2.82 6.77
C GLU A 299 -21.99 -1.88 5.64
N LYS A 300 -20.76 -1.37 5.68
CA LYS A 300 -20.27 -0.35 4.72
C LYS A 300 -19.84 -0.93 3.38
N LEU A 301 -19.51 -2.21 3.32
CA LEU A 301 -18.89 -2.84 2.14
C LEU A 301 -19.67 -4.06 1.63
N GLY A 302 -20.72 -4.47 2.32
CA GLY A 302 -21.54 -5.67 2.05
C GLY A 302 -22.47 -5.62 0.86
#